data_779228c9dbfad9cdbcbb913243cb5484
#
_entry.id   779228c9dbfad9cdbcbb913243cb5484
#
_cell.length_a   1.000
_cell.length_b   1.000
_cell.length_c   1.000
_cell.angle_alpha   90.00
_cell.angle_beta   90.00
_cell.angle_gamma   90.00
#
_symmetry.space_group_name_H-M   'P 1'
#
loop_
_entity.id
_entity.type
_entity.pdbx_description
1 polymer ?
#
loop_
_entity_poly.entity_id
_entity_poly.type
_entity_poly.pdbx_seq_one_letter_code
_entity_poly.pdbx_strand_id
1 'polypeptide(L)'
;MGASMGPLITIAHRAGNSRALLREALASSVDAVEADLRLDGSRLVARHDRRFPLLPLYYDKWYARWRSEPQVDLNEILDCLDGKASLFVDIKSTSTRALDMLLATLRRRRVVAGTRISGTYWHLLRRLHEEEPGLRLHYTIGDEESLDRFQRLLEGGESASGVSIHEALVDEELAARFQARGIEVVAYHVDQLARAQQLREWGVSGITSGDLALLRALKGHGPPPAR
;
A
#
# COMPACT_ATOMS: atom_id res chain seq x y z
N MET A 1 4.76 23.50 -18.85
CA MET A 1 4.79 23.75 -17.41
C MET A 1 4.82 22.39 -16.73
N GLY A 2 6.01 21.96 -16.25
CA GLY A 2 6.15 20.69 -15.56
C GLY A 2 5.38 20.75 -14.24
N ALA A 3 4.47 19.79 -14.04
CA ALA A 3 3.83 19.61 -12.75
C ALA A 3 4.92 19.41 -11.71
N SER A 4 4.95 20.23 -10.67
CA SER A 4 5.86 20.07 -9.53
C SER A 4 5.58 18.71 -8.92
N MET A 5 6.51 17.78 -9.08
CA MET A 5 6.44 16.48 -8.45
C MET A 5 6.46 16.68 -6.94
N GLY A 6 5.45 16.13 -6.25
CA GLY A 6 5.47 16.04 -4.80
C GLY A 6 6.68 15.22 -4.32
N PRO A 7 7.04 15.32 -3.04
CA PRO A 7 8.12 14.52 -2.48
C PRO A 7 7.82 13.02 -2.63
N LEU A 8 8.87 12.24 -2.98
CA LEU A 8 8.78 10.77 -3.02
C LEU A 8 8.34 10.23 -1.66
N ILE A 9 7.34 9.35 -1.63
CA ILE A 9 6.82 8.71 -0.42
C ILE A 9 7.52 7.37 -0.22
N THR A 10 8.12 7.17 0.95
CA THR A 10 8.69 5.90 1.38
C THR A 10 7.66 5.08 2.15
N ILE A 11 7.41 3.84 1.70
CA ILE A 11 6.35 2.97 2.24
C ILE A 11 6.96 1.66 2.73
N ALA A 12 6.83 1.37 4.04
CA ALA A 12 7.31 0.13 4.63
C ALA A 12 6.34 -1.02 4.33
N HIS A 13 6.76 -1.95 3.45
CA HIS A 13 5.97 -3.08 2.99
C HIS A 13 5.64 -4.04 4.13
N ARG A 14 4.35 -4.36 4.31
CA ARG A 14 3.82 -5.28 5.33
C ARG A 14 4.22 -4.93 6.78
N ALA A 15 4.71 -3.72 7.02
CA ALA A 15 5.12 -3.35 8.37
C ALA A 15 3.93 -3.31 9.33
N GLY A 16 2.72 -2.99 8.85
CA GLY A 16 1.49 -3.06 9.62
C GLY A 16 1.05 -4.48 10.00
N ASN A 17 1.60 -5.53 9.35
CA ASN A 17 1.24 -6.93 9.62
C ASN A 17 1.93 -7.50 10.87
N SER A 18 2.88 -6.80 11.44
CA SER A 18 3.66 -7.23 12.61
C SER A 18 3.94 -6.06 13.55
N ARG A 19 3.73 -6.27 14.87
CA ARG A 19 4.03 -5.25 15.88
C ARG A 19 5.50 -4.87 15.92
N ALA A 20 6.40 -5.81 15.64
CA ALA A 20 7.83 -5.56 15.60
C ALA A 20 8.19 -4.69 14.39
N LEU A 21 7.79 -5.11 13.18
CA LEU A 21 8.05 -4.36 11.95
C LEU A 21 7.40 -2.96 11.96
N LEU A 22 6.21 -2.83 12.54
CA LEU A 22 5.54 -1.53 12.69
C LEU A 22 6.40 -0.55 13.52
N ARG A 23 6.95 -1.01 14.67
CA ARG A 23 7.83 -0.17 15.49
C ARG A 23 9.13 0.17 14.76
N GLU A 24 9.74 -0.78 14.08
CA GLU A 24 10.97 -0.56 13.30
C GLU A 24 10.75 0.43 12.15
N ALA A 25 9.63 0.30 11.43
CA ALA A 25 9.26 1.22 10.36
C ALA A 25 9.09 2.65 10.90
N LEU A 26 8.37 2.83 12.01
CA LEU A 26 8.21 4.12 12.67
C LEU A 26 9.54 4.71 13.16
N ALA A 27 10.41 3.87 13.74
CA ALA A 27 11.76 4.28 14.14
C ALA A 27 12.65 4.65 12.92
N SER A 28 12.30 4.14 11.74
CA SER A 28 12.98 4.44 10.47
C SER A 28 12.44 5.69 9.77
N SER A 29 11.48 6.38 10.39
CA SER A 29 10.88 7.62 9.87
C SER A 29 10.34 7.48 8.44
N VAL A 30 9.75 6.34 8.09
CA VAL A 30 9.05 6.14 6.81
C VAL A 30 7.84 7.06 6.71
N ASP A 31 7.42 7.42 5.49
CA ASP A 31 6.26 8.31 5.29
C ASP A 31 4.93 7.56 5.43
N ALA A 32 4.94 6.27 5.12
CA ALA A 32 3.77 5.41 5.25
C ALA A 32 4.14 4.00 5.69
N VAL A 33 3.19 3.35 6.37
CA VAL A 33 3.22 1.92 6.71
C VAL A 33 2.16 1.20 5.90
N GLU A 34 2.56 0.16 5.17
CA GLU A 34 1.61 -0.67 4.45
C GLU A 34 1.12 -1.83 5.33
N ALA A 35 -0.17 -2.17 5.19
CA ALA A 35 -0.84 -3.26 5.88
C ALA A 35 -1.83 -4.00 4.96
N ASP A 36 -1.69 -5.33 4.89
CA ASP A 36 -2.63 -6.22 4.20
C ASP A 36 -3.89 -6.45 5.07
N LEU A 37 -5.01 -5.80 4.79
CA LEU A 37 -6.19 -5.91 5.63
C LEU A 37 -7.17 -6.99 5.16
N ARG A 38 -7.58 -7.83 6.10
CA ARG A 38 -8.61 -8.86 5.92
C ARG A 38 -9.68 -8.77 7.01
N LEU A 39 -10.90 -9.12 6.64
CA LEU A 39 -11.97 -9.33 7.61
C LEU A 39 -11.77 -10.68 8.32
N ASP A 40 -11.72 -10.66 9.65
CA ASP A 40 -11.74 -11.87 10.50
C ASP A 40 -12.80 -11.69 11.60
N GLY A 41 -13.94 -12.37 11.44
CA GLY A 41 -15.11 -12.16 12.29
C GLY A 41 -15.65 -10.72 12.19
N SER A 42 -15.54 -9.99 13.29
CA SER A 42 -15.97 -8.58 13.39
C SER A 42 -14.80 -7.59 13.44
N ARG A 43 -13.60 -8.01 13.04
CA ARG A 43 -12.39 -7.19 13.10
C ARG A 43 -11.69 -7.13 11.74
N LEU A 44 -11.06 -5.98 11.44
CA LEU A 44 -10.09 -5.87 10.34
C LEU A 44 -8.71 -6.15 10.92
N VAL A 45 -8.09 -7.22 10.45
CA VAL A 45 -6.77 -7.67 10.90
C VAL A 45 -5.76 -7.59 9.77
N ALA A 46 -4.54 -7.26 10.15
CA ALA A 46 -3.43 -7.17 9.21
C ALA A 46 -2.77 -8.52 9.02
N ARG A 47 -2.92 -9.09 7.83
CA ARG A 47 -2.22 -10.31 7.39
C ARG A 47 -2.35 -10.52 5.89
N HIS A 48 -1.28 -10.98 5.30
CA HIS A 48 -1.25 -11.37 3.88
C HIS A 48 -1.94 -12.74 3.66
N ASP A 49 -1.74 -13.68 4.58
CA ASP A 49 -2.15 -15.08 4.43
C ASP A 49 -3.64 -15.27 4.33
N ARG A 50 -4.05 -16.32 3.64
CA ARG A 50 -5.44 -16.80 3.57
C ARG A 50 -5.72 -17.77 4.72
N ARG A 51 -6.97 -17.82 5.17
CA ARG A 51 -7.43 -18.80 6.15
C ARG A 51 -7.72 -20.12 5.46
N PHE A 52 -7.22 -21.23 6.03
CA PHE A 52 -7.66 -22.55 5.60
C PHE A 52 -9.08 -22.82 6.15
N PRO A 53 -10.06 -23.25 5.31
CA PRO A 53 -11.46 -23.31 5.74
C PRO A 53 -11.73 -24.27 6.91
N LEU A 54 -11.07 -25.42 6.92
CA LEU A 54 -11.35 -26.55 7.83
C LEU A 54 -10.30 -26.72 8.94
N LEU A 55 -9.17 -26.05 8.86
CA LEU A 55 -8.08 -26.19 9.82
C LEU A 55 -7.72 -24.85 10.46
N PRO A 56 -7.19 -24.83 11.68
CA PRO A 56 -6.75 -23.61 12.34
C PRO A 56 -5.39 -23.15 11.79
N LEU A 57 -5.30 -23.06 10.45
CA LEU A 57 -4.11 -22.68 9.72
C LEU A 57 -4.37 -21.43 8.87
N TYR A 58 -3.32 -20.64 8.73
CA TYR A 58 -3.17 -19.65 7.67
C TYR A 58 -2.19 -20.18 6.64
N TYR A 59 -2.43 -19.88 5.36
CA TYR A 59 -1.54 -20.27 4.28
C TYR A 59 -1.31 -19.13 3.30
N ASP A 60 -0.12 -19.13 2.73
CA ASP A 60 0.25 -18.34 1.58
C ASP A 60 0.83 -19.29 0.52
N LYS A 61 1.26 -18.75 -0.62
CA LYS A 61 1.80 -19.50 -1.76
C LYS A 61 2.94 -20.47 -1.37
N TRP A 62 3.71 -20.11 -0.33
CA TRP A 62 4.96 -20.79 0.01
C TRP A 62 5.01 -21.41 1.41
N TYR A 63 4.02 -21.15 2.29
CA TYR A 63 4.03 -21.67 3.66
C TYR A 63 2.63 -21.78 4.25
N ALA A 64 2.52 -22.58 5.33
CA ALA A 64 1.36 -22.62 6.21
C ALA A 64 1.83 -22.43 7.65
N ARG A 65 1.01 -21.74 8.49
CA ARG A 65 1.28 -21.50 9.90
C ARG A 65 0.03 -21.64 10.75
N TRP A 66 0.20 -21.95 12.02
CA TRP A 66 -0.91 -22.06 12.95
C TRP A 66 -1.53 -20.68 13.25
N ARG A 67 -2.84 -20.68 13.53
CA ARG A 67 -3.60 -19.46 13.88
C ARG A 67 -3.33 -18.93 15.29
N SER A 68 -2.37 -19.48 16.03
CA SER A 68 -2.08 -19.15 17.42
C SER A 68 -1.46 -17.77 17.63
N GLU A 69 -0.92 -17.17 16.60
CA GLU A 69 -0.27 -15.85 16.72
C GLU A 69 -1.29 -14.71 16.80
N PRO A 70 -1.14 -13.81 17.81
CA PRO A 70 -1.99 -12.62 17.90
C PRO A 70 -1.78 -11.71 16.67
N GLN A 71 -2.87 -11.44 15.95
CA GLN A 71 -2.84 -10.56 14.79
C GLN A 71 -2.96 -9.11 15.21
N VAL A 72 -2.30 -8.23 14.46
CA VAL A 72 -2.46 -6.78 14.60
C VAL A 72 -3.79 -6.39 13.97
N ASP A 73 -4.60 -5.61 14.65
CA ASP A 73 -5.83 -5.08 14.05
C ASP A 73 -5.66 -3.62 13.59
N LEU A 74 -6.60 -3.16 12.77
CA LEU A 74 -6.56 -1.82 12.20
C LEU A 74 -6.50 -0.72 13.27
N ASN A 75 -7.24 -0.84 14.39
CA ASN A 75 -7.20 0.18 15.44
C ASN A 75 -5.83 0.22 16.12
N GLU A 76 -5.23 -0.94 16.36
CA GLU A 76 -3.87 -1.04 16.93
C GLU A 76 -2.82 -0.40 15.99
N ILE A 77 -2.95 -0.62 14.68
CA ILE A 77 -2.07 0.05 13.71
C ILE A 77 -2.23 1.57 13.83
N LEU A 78 -3.46 2.06 13.78
CA LEU A 78 -3.75 3.50 13.85
C LEU A 78 -3.28 4.14 15.16
N ASP A 79 -3.40 3.42 16.29
CA ASP A 79 -2.89 3.87 17.58
C ASP A 79 -1.36 3.98 17.57
N CYS A 80 -0.66 3.01 16.95
CA CYS A 80 0.80 3.05 16.83
C CYS A 80 1.29 4.14 15.87
N LEU A 81 0.57 4.38 14.77
CA LEU A 81 0.94 5.42 13.81
C LEU A 81 0.90 6.82 14.43
N ASP A 82 -0.13 7.15 15.20
CA ASP A 82 -0.27 8.37 15.99
C ASP A 82 0.24 9.65 15.27
N GLY A 83 -0.09 9.76 13.98
CA GLY A 83 0.32 10.87 13.13
C GLY A 83 1.80 10.87 12.68
N LYS A 84 2.62 9.89 13.09
CA LYS A 84 4.05 9.80 12.73
C LYS A 84 4.27 9.32 11.30
N ALA A 85 3.35 8.50 10.79
CA ALA A 85 3.34 8.02 9.41
C ALA A 85 1.90 7.87 8.93
N SER A 86 1.68 7.88 7.63
CA SER A 86 0.39 7.60 7.04
C SER A 86 0.13 6.10 6.90
N LEU A 87 -1.14 5.72 6.71
CA LEU A 87 -1.52 4.33 6.45
C LEU A 87 -1.67 4.09 4.95
N PHE A 88 -1.04 3.03 4.46
CA PHE A 88 -1.28 2.46 3.13
C PHE A 88 -1.93 1.09 3.30
N VAL A 89 -3.20 0.96 2.94
CA VAL A 89 -3.96 -0.29 3.07
C VAL A 89 -3.88 -1.07 1.77
N ASP A 90 -3.47 -2.33 1.80
CA ASP A 90 -3.77 -3.27 0.71
C ASP A 90 -4.97 -4.12 1.13
N ILE A 91 -6.14 -3.88 0.53
CA ILE A 91 -7.37 -4.60 0.88
C ILE A 91 -7.41 -5.98 0.24
N LYS A 92 -7.27 -7.01 1.07
CA LYS A 92 -7.25 -8.43 0.66
C LYS A 92 -8.60 -9.13 0.82
N SER A 93 -9.62 -8.42 1.28
CA SER A 93 -10.98 -8.95 1.45
C SER A 93 -11.84 -8.63 0.24
N THR A 94 -12.69 -9.58 -0.17
CA THR A 94 -13.71 -9.39 -1.20
C THR A 94 -15.06 -8.98 -0.61
N SER A 95 -15.15 -8.89 0.72
CA SER A 95 -16.40 -8.60 1.44
C SER A 95 -16.67 -7.09 1.47
N THR A 96 -17.84 -6.68 1.05
CA THR A 96 -18.32 -5.30 1.19
C THR A 96 -18.34 -4.85 2.65
N ARG A 97 -18.67 -5.77 3.59
CA ARG A 97 -18.60 -5.51 5.02
C ARG A 97 -17.21 -5.10 5.48
N ALA A 98 -16.14 -5.65 4.87
CA ALA A 98 -14.77 -5.22 5.19
C ALA A 98 -14.54 -3.76 4.80
N LEU A 99 -15.06 -3.33 3.66
CA LEU A 99 -14.97 -1.94 3.19
C LEU A 99 -15.76 -1.00 4.10
N ASP A 100 -17.00 -1.37 4.45
CA ASP A 100 -17.85 -0.57 5.33
C ASP A 100 -17.17 -0.36 6.70
N MET A 101 -16.57 -1.43 7.25
CA MET A 101 -15.82 -1.35 8.51
C MET A 101 -14.54 -0.52 8.40
N LEU A 102 -13.81 -0.65 7.29
CA LEU A 102 -12.62 0.15 7.01
C LEU A 102 -13.00 1.63 6.98
N LEU A 103 -13.98 2.00 6.15
CA LEU A 103 -14.41 3.37 5.99
C LEU A 103 -14.95 3.98 7.29
N ALA A 104 -15.81 3.24 8.01
CA ALA A 104 -16.32 3.67 9.32
C ALA A 104 -15.19 3.91 10.33
N THR A 105 -14.14 3.06 10.32
CA THR A 105 -12.99 3.23 11.20
C THR A 105 -12.16 4.45 10.81
N LEU A 106 -11.83 4.63 9.52
CA LEU A 106 -11.06 5.78 9.04
C LEU A 106 -11.78 7.11 9.33
N ARG A 107 -13.10 7.17 9.11
CA ARG A 107 -13.93 8.35 9.43
C ARG A 107 -13.92 8.66 10.93
N ARG A 108 -14.17 7.65 11.78
CA ARG A 108 -14.15 7.81 13.23
C ARG A 108 -12.80 8.30 13.76
N ARG A 109 -11.71 7.80 13.17
CA ARG A 109 -10.32 8.16 13.52
C ARG A 109 -9.85 9.46 12.84
N ARG A 110 -10.65 10.02 11.93
CA ARG A 110 -10.34 11.26 11.17
C ARG A 110 -9.04 11.17 10.36
N VAL A 111 -8.76 10.00 9.79
CA VAL A 111 -7.53 9.73 9.02
C VAL A 111 -7.78 9.46 7.54
N VAL A 112 -8.99 9.70 7.04
CA VAL A 112 -9.38 9.46 5.62
C VAL A 112 -8.41 10.13 4.66
N ALA A 113 -8.17 11.43 4.81
CA ALA A 113 -7.34 12.23 3.88
C ALA A 113 -5.86 11.80 3.85
N GLY A 114 -5.35 11.19 4.93
CA GLY A 114 -3.98 10.68 5.02
C GLY A 114 -3.83 9.21 4.60
N THR A 115 -4.94 8.51 4.31
CA THR A 115 -4.92 7.08 4.00
C THR A 115 -4.95 6.84 2.50
N ARG A 116 -4.08 5.92 2.04
CA ARG A 116 -4.12 5.34 0.71
C ARG A 116 -4.64 3.91 0.78
N ILE A 117 -5.44 3.50 -0.20
CA ILE A 117 -5.99 2.15 -0.25
C ILE A 117 -5.70 1.55 -1.62
N SER A 118 -5.03 0.40 -1.63
CA SER A 118 -4.83 -0.40 -2.83
C SER A 118 -5.63 -1.71 -2.79
N GLY A 119 -5.80 -2.33 -3.95
CA GLY A 119 -6.41 -3.65 -4.04
C GLY A 119 -6.50 -4.17 -5.47
N THR A 120 -6.60 -5.49 -5.59
CA THR A 120 -6.77 -6.21 -6.87
C THR A 120 -8.23 -6.29 -7.31
N TYR A 121 -9.18 -6.07 -6.40
CA TYR A 121 -10.62 -6.10 -6.66
C TYR A 121 -11.12 -4.70 -7.01
N TRP A 122 -10.88 -4.25 -8.21
CA TRP A 122 -11.09 -2.87 -8.66
C TRP A 122 -12.52 -2.36 -8.53
N HIS A 123 -13.53 -3.24 -8.67
CA HIS A 123 -14.93 -2.89 -8.43
C HIS A 123 -15.18 -2.42 -6.99
N LEU A 124 -14.40 -2.93 -6.02
CA LEU A 124 -14.49 -2.50 -4.63
C LEU A 124 -13.86 -1.12 -4.42
N LEU A 125 -12.76 -0.82 -5.13
CA LEU A 125 -12.15 0.50 -5.10
C LEU A 125 -13.10 1.57 -5.67
N ARG A 126 -13.80 1.25 -6.77
CA ARG A 126 -14.81 2.15 -7.34
C ARG A 126 -15.92 2.46 -6.34
N ARG A 127 -16.46 1.43 -5.67
CA ARG A 127 -17.44 1.63 -4.60
C ARG A 127 -16.89 2.55 -3.48
N LEU A 128 -15.65 2.35 -3.04
CA LEU A 128 -15.03 3.22 -2.04
C LEU A 128 -14.92 4.67 -2.52
N HIS A 129 -14.62 4.88 -3.81
CA HIS A 129 -14.55 6.21 -4.39
C HIS A 129 -15.92 6.92 -4.41
N GLU A 130 -16.98 6.18 -4.72
CA GLU A 130 -18.36 6.70 -4.69
C GLU A 130 -18.78 7.11 -3.27
N GLU A 131 -18.41 6.31 -2.26
CA GLU A 131 -18.79 6.55 -0.85
C GLU A 131 -17.90 7.59 -0.15
N GLU A 132 -16.64 7.73 -0.57
CA GLU A 132 -15.65 8.65 0.01
C GLU A 132 -14.66 9.16 -1.04
N PRO A 133 -15.04 10.19 -1.83
CA PRO A 133 -14.19 10.75 -2.90
C PRO A 133 -12.84 11.32 -2.40
N GLY A 134 -12.72 11.58 -1.10
CA GLY A 134 -11.48 12.07 -0.48
C GLY A 134 -10.41 11.00 -0.28
N LEU A 135 -10.72 9.72 -0.48
CA LEU A 135 -9.75 8.62 -0.40
C LEU A 135 -8.82 8.59 -1.62
N ARG A 136 -7.55 8.30 -1.37
CA ARG A 136 -6.58 8.04 -2.44
C ARG A 136 -6.56 6.55 -2.74
N LEU A 137 -7.14 6.18 -3.87
CA LEU A 137 -7.31 4.78 -4.28
C LEU A 137 -6.30 4.41 -5.36
N HIS A 138 -5.62 3.28 -5.14
CA HIS A 138 -4.57 2.77 -6.00
C HIS A 138 -4.98 1.40 -6.57
N TYR A 139 -5.07 1.30 -7.88
CA TYR A 139 -5.31 0.03 -8.55
C TYR A 139 -4.05 -0.83 -8.49
N THR A 140 -4.11 -2.04 -7.92
CA THR A 140 -2.97 -2.94 -7.87
C THR A 140 -2.75 -3.58 -9.23
N ILE A 141 -1.52 -3.42 -9.76
CA ILE A 141 -1.08 -3.91 -11.07
C ILE A 141 0.15 -4.79 -10.84
N GLY A 142 -0.01 -6.10 -11.03
CA GLY A 142 1.04 -7.11 -10.75
C GLY A 142 1.71 -7.69 -11.98
N ASP A 143 1.08 -7.54 -13.16
CA ASP A 143 1.47 -8.13 -14.42
C ASP A 143 1.00 -7.30 -15.62
N GLU A 144 1.46 -7.66 -16.80
CA GLU A 144 1.11 -6.98 -18.05
C GLU A 144 -0.40 -7.03 -18.34
N GLU A 145 -1.07 -8.14 -18.03
CA GLU A 145 -2.53 -8.27 -18.24
C GLU A 145 -3.31 -7.24 -17.41
N SER A 146 -2.95 -7.07 -16.16
CA SER A 146 -3.56 -6.06 -15.27
C SER A 146 -3.19 -4.64 -15.70
N LEU A 147 -1.98 -4.41 -16.23
CA LEU A 147 -1.57 -3.12 -16.80
C LEU A 147 -2.42 -2.77 -18.02
N ASP A 148 -2.55 -3.68 -18.97
CA ASP A 148 -3.39 -3.49 -20.16
C ASP A 148 -4.85 -3.23 -19.79
N ARG A 149 -5.38 -3.96 -18.81
CA ARG A 149 -6.74 -3.75 -18.31
C ARG A 149 -6.90 -2.35 -17.72
N PHE A 150 -5.91 -1.85 -16.97
CA PHE A 150 -5.93 -0.51 -16.41
C PHE A 150 -5.87 0.57 -17.50
N GLN A 151 -5.05 0.38 -18.52
CA GLN A 151 -4.96 1.32 -19.64
C GLN A 151 -6.28 1.42 -20.40
N ARG A 152 -6.94 0.28 -20.68
CA ARG A 152 -8.29 0.26 -21.29
C ARG A 152 -9.34 0.98 -20.43
N LEU A 153 -9.24 0.86 -19.10
CA LEU A 153 -10.12 1.57 -18.17
C LEU A 153 -9.96 3.10 -18.33
N LEU A 154 -8.71 3.58 -18.41
CA LEU A 154 -8.41 4.99 -18.62
C LEU A 154 -8.85 5.49 -20.01
N GLU A 155 -8.74 4.66 -21.05
CA GLU A 155 -9.22 4.96 -22.41
C GLU A 155 -10.75 5.05 -22.46
N GLY A 156 -11.43 4.25 -21.62
CA GLY A 156 -12.88 4.31 -21.40
C GLY A 156 -13.36 5.55 -20.65
N GLY A 157 -12.46 6.44 -20.24
CA GLY A 157 -12.78 7.71 -19.57
C GLY A 157 -12.88 7.61 -18.05
N GLU A 158 -12.56 6.47 -17.43
CA GLU A 158 -12.50 6.37 -15.97
C GLU A 158 -11.31 7.18 -15.43
N SER A 159 -11.52 7.82 -14.28
CA SER A 159 -10.46 8.50 -13.54
C SER A 159 -9.89 7.58 -12.44
N ALA A 160 -8.60 7.72 -12.15
CA ALA A 160 -7.93 7.01 -11.08
C ALA A 160 -7.03 7.95 -10.31
N SER A 161 -7.01 7.86 -8.97
CA SER A 161 -6.08 8.65 -8.16
C SER A 161 -4.67 8.07 -8.20
N GLY A 162 -4.50 6.76 -8.37
CA GLY A 162 -3.19 6.14 -8.40
C GLY A 162 -3.17 4.68 -8.80
N VAL A 163 -1.96 4.16 -8.94
CA VAL A 163 -1.66 2.74 -9.12
C VAL A 163 -0.63 2.28 -8.11
N SER A 164 -0.80 1.06 -7.60
CA SER A 164 0.23 0.29 -6.90
C SER A 164 0.73 -0.75 -7.89
N ILE A 165 1.92 -0.56 -8.46
CA ILE A 165 2.40 -1.30 -9.61
C ILE A 165 3.71 -2.04 -9.31
N HIS A 166 3.84 -3.29 -9.80
CA HIS A 166 5.08 -4.05 -9.68
C HIS A 166 6.22 -3.31 -10.40
N GLU A 167 7.34 -3.14 -9.72
CA GLU A 167 8.44 -2.29 -10.19
C GLU A 167 8.98 -2.67 -11.57
N ALA A 168 8.95 -3.97 -11.90
CA ALA A 168 9.42 -4.47 -13.19
C ALA A 168 8.59 -4.01 -14.40
N LEU A 169 7.35 -3.55 -14.16
CA LEU A 169 6.45 -3.03 -15.20
C LEU A 169 6.61 -1.52 -15.44
N VAL A 170 7.40 -0.85 -14.59
CA VAL A 170 7.56 0.60 -14.67
C VAL A 170 8.78 0.93 -15.53
N ASP A 171 8.54 1.66 -16.59
CA ASP A 171 9.56 2.38 -17.37
C ASP A 171 9.31 3.90 -17.30
N GLU A 172 10.21 4.66 -17.89
CA GLU A 172 10.16 6.13 -17.88
C GLU A 172 8.93 6.66 -18.63
N GLU A 173 8.57 6.03 -19.76
CA GLU A 173 7.44 6.42 -20.58
C GLU A 173 6.11 6.19 -19.83
N LEU A 174 5.95 5.03 -19.19
CA LEU A 174 4.77 4.71 -18.40
C LEU A 174 4.61 5.67 -17.22
N ALA A 175 5.70 5.94 -16.49
CA ALA A 175 5.70 6.87 -15.37
C ALA A 175 5.28 8.27 -15.82
N ALA A 176 5.88 8.79 -16.88
CA ALA A 176 5.54 10.10 -17.46
C ALA A 176 4.09 10.17 -17.94
N ARG A 177 3.60 9.11 -18.60
CA ARG A 177 2.24 9.02 -19.10
C ARG A 177 1.18 9.04 -17.99
N PHE A 178 1.45 8.36 -16.87
CA PHE A 178 0.55 8.38 -15.71
C PHE A 178 0.60 9.71 -14.98
N GLN A 179 1.78 10.31 -14.82
CA GLN A 179 1.94 11.64 -14.24
C GLN A 179 1.19 12.71 -15.03
N ALA A 180 1.27 12.68 -16.36
CA ALA A 180 0.56 13.63 -17.22
C ALA A 180 -0.97 13.59 -17.02
N ARG A 181 -1.49 12.48 -16.50
CA ARG A 181 -2.90 12.28 -16.13
C ARG A 181 -3.20 12.54 -14.65
N GLY A 182 -2.21 12.95 -13.86
CA GLY A 182 -2.37 13.17 -12.42
C GLY A 182 -2.50 11.88 -11.61
N ILE A 183 -2.08 10.73 -12.15
CA ILE A 183 -2.14 9.42 -11.50
C ILE A 183 -0.89 9.22 -10.65
N GLU A 184 -1.04 9.02 -9.33
CA GLU A 184 0.06 8.63 -8.44
C GLU A 184 0.60 7.25 -8.82
N VAL A 185 1.91 7.11 -9.01
CA VAL A 185 2.56 5.81 -9.26
C VAL A 185 3.32 5.38 -8.02
N VAL A 186 2.87 4.31 -7.38
CA VAL A 186 3.56 3.68 -6.26
C VAL A 186 4.14 2.35 -6.72
N ALA A 187 5.46 2.27 -6.84
CA ALA A 187 6.14 1.04 -7.21
C ALA A 187 6.35 0.13 -5.98
N TYR A 188 6.04 -1.16 -6.11
CA TYR A 188 6.20 -2.11 -5.03
C TYR A 188 7.16 -3.26 -5.39
N HIS A 189 7.67 -3.90 -4.32
CA HIS A 189 8.74 -4.88 -4.32
C HIS A 189 10.08 -4.32 -4.81
N VAL A 190 10.37 -3.07 -4.41
CA VAL A 190 11.63 -2.42 -4.79
C VAL A 190 12.67 -2.70 -3.71
N ASP A 191 13.55 -3.68 -3.97
CA ASP A 191 14.54 -4.16 -2.99
C ASP A 191 15.99 -3.80 -3.37
N GLN A 192 16.19 -3.00 -4.43
CA GLN A 192 17.49 -2.52 -4.86
C GLN A 192 17.53 -0.99 -4.87
N LEU A 193 18.51 -0.40 -4.16
CA LEU A 193 18.64 1.05 -4.06
C LEU A 193 18.81 1.74 -5.43
N ALA A 194 19.60 1.16 -6.32
CA ALA A 194 19.79 1.68 -7.67
C ALA A 194 18.47 1.75 -8.45
N ARG A 195 17.64 0.70 -8.33
CA ARG A 195 16.31 0.66 -8.96
C ARG A 195 15.36 1.70 -8.33
N ALA A 196 15.39 1.83 -7.02
CA ALA A 196 14.59 2.85 -6.32
C ALA A 196 14.98 4.29 -6.75
N GLN A 197 16.27 4.55 -6.93
CA GLN A 197 16.76 5.83 -7.43
C GLN A 197 16.31 6.09 -8.87
N GLN A 198 16.42 5.11 -9.75
CA GLN A 198 15.97 5.19 -11.13
C GLN A 198 14.45 5.48 -11.21
N LEU A 199 13.63 4.77 -10.43
CA LEU A 199 12.19 5.02 -10.36
C LEU A 199 11.87 6.43 -9.86
N ARG A 200 12.63 6.92 -8.88
CA ARG A 200 12.52 8.30 -8.40
C ARG A 200 12.86 9.31 -9.52
N GLU A 201 13.92 9.08 -10.31
CA GLU A 201 14.30 9.92 -11.44
C GLU A 201 13.20 9.97 -12.51
N TRP A 202 12.51 8.85 -12.73
CA TRP A 202 11.34 8.79 -13.61
C TRP A 202 10.08 9.40 -13.01
N GLY A 203 10.17 9.89 -11.76
CA GLY A 203 9.11 10.63 -11.09
C GLY A 203 8.01 9.77 -10.48
N VAL A 204 8.32 8.54 -10.11
CA VAL A 204 7.40 7.70 -9.33
C VAL A 204 7.06 8.38 -8.01
N SER A 205 5.79 8.38 -7.62
CA SER A 205 5.27 9.09 -6.44
C SER A 205 5.61 8.40 -5.12
N GLY A 206 5.84 7.08 -5.15
CA GLY A 206 6.14 6.30 -3.94
C GLY A 206 6.87 5.00 -4.21
N ILE A 207 7.67 4.59 -3.23
CA ILE A 207 8.42 3.33 -3.23
C ILE A 207 7.99 2.47 -2.05
N THR A 208 7.56 1.24 -2.33
CA THR A 208 7.22 0.24 -1.32
C THR A 208 8.33 -0.81 -1.26
N SER A 209 8.97 -0.96 -0.11
CA SER A 209 10.05 -1.92 0.13
C SER A 209 9.94 -2.55 1.51
N GLY A 210 10.41 -3.80 1.62
CA GLY A 210 10.67 -4.48 2.90
C GLY A 210 11.98 -4.05 3.56
N ASP A 211 12.88 -3.44 2.79
CA ASP A 211 14.19 -2.98 3.27
C ASP A 211 14.09 -1.55 3.83
N LEU A 212 14.03 -1.44 5.15
CA LEU A 212 13.98 -0.14 5.84
C LEU A 212 15.28 0.67 5.70
N ALA A 213 16.42 0.03 5.44
CA ALA A 213 17.67 0.74 5.20
C ALA A 213 17.65 1.43 3.83
N LEU A 214 17.12 0.75 2.81
CA LEU A 214 16.86 1.32 1.49
C LEU A 214 15.93 2.53 1.59
N LEU A 215 14.80 2.40 2.31
CA LEU A 215 13.84 3.50 2.47
C LEU A 215 14.48 4.72 3.17
N ARG A 216 15.32 4.50 4.18
CA ARG A 216 16.10 5.57 4.83
C ARG A 216 17.08 6.25 3.88
N ALA A 217 17.79 5.47 3.08
CA ALA A 217 18.74 6.00 2.10
C ALA A 217 18.06 6.90 1.06
N LEU A 218 16.86 6.55 0.62
CA LEU A 218 16.05 7.38 -0.28
C LEU A 218 15.66 8.75 0.31
N LYS A 219 15.53 8.84 1.63
CA LYS A 219 15.24 10.10 2.35
C LYS A 219 16.50 10.93 2.62
N GLY A 220 17.68 10.48 2.19
CA GLY A 220 18.95 11.16 2.48
C GLY A 220 19.45 10.95 3.93
N HIS A 221 18.88 10.01 4.66
CA HIS A 221 19.40 9.58 5.95
C HIS A 221 20.39 8.43 5.72
N GLY A 222 21.64 8.60 6.10
CA GLY A 222 22.67 7.55 6.02
C GLY A 222 22.27 6.28 6.80
N PRO A 223 23.03 5.17 6.64
CA PRO A 223 22.77 3.94 7.40
C PRO A 223 22.78 4.25 8.90
N PRO A 224 22.02 3.49 9.73
CA PRO A 224 22.06 3.66 11.17
C PRO A 224 23.50 3.42 11.67
N PRO A 225 23.93 4.08 12.77
CA PRO A 225 25.20 3.77 13.37
C PRO A 225 25.24 2.27 13.69
N ALA A 226 26.35 1.60 13.36
CA ALA A 226 26.57 0.20 13.70
C ALA A 226 26.38 0.01 15.22
N ARG A 227 25.57 -0.99 15.60
CA ARG A 227 25.38 -1.37 17.00
C ARG A 227 26.59 -2.16 17.50
#